data_0a88a3702c0754607345a9e71c4b1d0d
#
_entry.id   0a88a3702c0754607345a9e71c4b1d0d
#
_cell.length_a   1.000
_cell.length_b   1.000
_cell.length_c   1.000
_cell.angle_alpha   90.00
_cell.angle_beta   90.00
_cell.angle_gamma   90.00
#
_symmetry.space_group_name_H-M   'P 1'
#
loop_
_entity.id
_entity.type
_entity.pdbx_description
1 polymer ?
#
loop_
_entity_poly.entity_id
_entity_poly.type
_entity_poly.pdbx_seq_one_letter_code
_entity_poly.pdbx_strand_id
1 'polypeptide(L)'
;IERQGYAPVKDLLAYHLRPDFEAPPLMKTLISRHGARIRVRPLRKSALAQELEILRGIFNDAWSENWGFVPFTADEFARMGKDLSMLVREGMVQIAELDGEPVAFLVVLPNLNEVIGDLNGRLLPFGWAKLLWRLKVKFPRTMRVPLMGVRKKLQRTRIGPLLAFLVIDAGRQEVIPLGVQDVEMS
;
A
#
# COMPACT_ATOMS: atom_id res chain seq x y z
N ILE A 1 -4.96 28.67 10.58
CA ILE A 1 -4.20 28.96 9.34
C ILE A 1 -4.97 30.02 8.55
N GLU A 2 -6.24 29.84 8.19
CA GLU A 2 -7.06 30.79 7.43
C GLU A 2 -7.23 32.15 8.13
N ARG A 3 -7.35 32.15 9.47
CA ARG A 3 -7.40 33.41 10.28
C ARG A 3 -6.13 34.24 10.20
N GLN A 4 -5.04 33.70 9.66
CA GLN A 4 -3.75 34.36 9.45
C GLN A 4 -3.53 34.81 8.01
N GLY A 5 -4.58 34.77 7.18
CA GLY A 5 -4.53 35.24 5.80
C GLY A 5 -4.05 34.22 4.76
N TYR A 6 -3.90 32.95 5.14
CA TYR A 6 -3.59 31.90 4.16
C TYR A 6 -4.85 31.42 3.45
N ALA A 7 -4.77 31.27 2.14
CA ALA A 7 -5.81 30.69 1.33
C ALA A 7 -5.58 29.19 1.09
N PRO A 8 -6.64 28.37 1.03
CA PRO A 8 -6.51 26.95 0.67
C PRO A 8 -6.02 26.84 -0.78
N VAL A 9 -5.05 25.93 -1.01
CA VAL A 9 -4.46 25.72 -2.34
C VAL A 9 -4.94 24.40 -2.94
N LYS A 10 -4.98 23.33 -2.14
CA LYS A 10 -5.39 21.99 -2.58
C LYS A 10 -5.82 21.14 -1.39
N ASP A 11 -6.91 20.40 -1.59
CA ASP A 11 -7.37 19.40 -0.65
C ASP A 11 -6.74 18.04 -0.95
N LEU A 12 -6.25 17.36 0.09
CA LEU A 12 -5.83 15.97 0.03
C LEU A 12 -6.88 15.13 0.75
N LEU A 13 -7.40 14.13 0.04
CA LEU A 13 -8.47 13.28 0.55
C LEU A 13 -7.90 11.95 1.05
N ALA A 14 -8.29 11.56 2.24
CA ALA A 14 -8.09 10.20 2.77
C ALA A 14 -9.39 9.42 2.66
N TYR A 15 -9.31 8.15 2.30
CA TYR A 15 -10.47 7.28 2.13
C TYR A 15 -10.45 6.18 3.17
N HIS A 16 -11.62 5.89 3.76
CA HIS A 16 -11.86 4.71 4.57
C HIS A 16 -12.54 3.65 3.73
N LEU A 17 -11.99 2.44 3.72
CA LEU A 17 -12.50 1.29 2.99
C LEU A 17 -12.68 0.11 3.95
N ARG A 18 -13.79 -0.59 3.83
CA ARG A 18 -13.96 -1.90 4.45
C ARG A 18 -13.44 -2.96 3.48
N PRO A 19 -12.63 -3.94 3.95
CA PRO A 19 -12.04 -4.94 3.05
C PRO A 19 -13.07 -5.96 2.51
N ASP A 20 -14.30 -6.01 3.06
CA ASP A 20 -15.36 -6.94 2.71
C ASP A 20 -16.24 -6.53 1.51
N PHE A 21 -15.80 -5.56 0.71
CA PHE A 21 -16.56 -5.12 -0.48
C PHE A 21 -16.57 -6.19 -1.59
N GLU A 22 -17.65 -6.18 -2.39
CA GLU A 22 -17.73 -7.00 -3.61
C GLU A 22 -17.12 -6.30 -4.82
N ALA A 23 -16.56 -7.11 -5.73
CA ALA A 23 -16.03 -6.59 -6.98
C ALA A 23 -17.15 -5.95 -7.84
N PRO A 24 -17.02 -4.68 -8.24
CA PRO A 24 -17.99 -4.04 -9.12
C PRO A 24 -18.19 -4.81 -10.44
N PRO A 25 -19.39 -4.83 -11.04
CA PRO A 25 -19.67 -5.54 -12.28
C PRO A 25 -18.71 -5.19 -13.42
N LEU A 26 -18.33 -3.91 -13.51
CA LEU A 26 -17.34 -3.44 -14.49
C LEU A 26 -15.99 -4.16 -14.29
N MET A 27 -15.53 -4.32 -13.07
CA MET A 27 -14.26 -5.00 -12.79
C MET A 27 -14.32 -6.48 -13.16
N LYS A 28 -15.44 -7.17 -12.87
CA LYS A 28 -15.67 -8.56 -13.30
C LYS A 28 -15.55 -8.70 -14.83
N THR A 29 -16.14 -7.75 -15.58
CA THR A 29 -16.04 -7.71 -17.04
C THR A 29 -14.62 -7.44 -17.54
N LEU A 30 -13.88 -6.53 -16.89
CA LEU A 30 -12.50 -6.24 -17.28
C LEU A 30 -11.56 -7.40 -16.95
N ILE A 31 -11.77 -8.09 -15.82
CA ILE A 31 -11.04 -9.31 -15.46
C ILE A 31 -11.23 -10.40 -16.52
N SER A 32 -12.47 -10.64 -16.97
CA SER A 32 -12.73 -11.66 -18.00
C SER A 32 -12.04 -11.37 -19.34
N ARG A 33 -11.86 -10.09 -19.67
CA ARG A 33 -11.23 -9.68 -20.94
C ARG A 33 -9.70 -9.59 -20.89
N HIS A 34 -9.15 -9.18 -19.77
CA HIS A 34 -7.73 -8.82 -19.67
C HIS A 34 -6.97 -9.61 -18.59
N GLY A 35 -7.68 -10.35 -17.73
CA GLY A 35 -7.09 -11.03 -16.58
C GLY A 35 -5.99 -12.03 -16.94
N ALA A 36 -6.10 -12.71 -18.07
CA ALA A 36 -5.09 -13.67 -18.54
C ALA A 36 -3.70 -13.05 -18.77
N ARG A 37 -3.63 -11.74 -19.01
CA ARG A 37 -2.39 -10.99 -19.22
C ARG A 37 -1.81 -10.39 -17.93
N ILE A 38 -2.60 -10.40 -16.86
CA ILE A 38 -2.24 -9.74 -15.59
C ILE A 38 -1.97 -10.81 -14.54
N ARG A 39 -0.80 -10.75 -13.94
CA ARG A 39 -0.42 -11.57 -12.79
C ARG A 39 -0.22 -10.67 -11.59
N VAL A 40 -0.92 -10.95 -10.49
CA VAL A 40 -0.64 -10.30 -9.21
C VAL A 40 0.13 -11.29 -8.33
N ARG A 41 1.18 -10.79 -7.69
CA ARG A 41 2.03 -11.58 -6.82
C ARG A 41 2.48 -10.79 -5.60
N PRO A 42 2.75 -11.46 -4.47
CA PRO A 42 3.39 -10.81 -3.34
C PRO A 42 4.84 -10.42 -3.63
N LEU A 43 5.36 -9.49 -2.83
CA LEU A 43 6.78 -9.15 -2.79
C LEU A 43 7.60 -10.36 -2.31
N ARG A 44 8.76 -10.58 -2.92
CA ARG A 44 9.71 -11.65 -2.55
C ARG A 44 10.79 -11.09 -1.63
N LYS A 45 10.75 -11.41 -0.34
CA LYS A 45 11.79 -10.97 0.62
C LYS A 45 13.17 -11.54 0.30
N SER A 46 13.24 -12.69 -0.35
CA SER A 46 14.51 -13.27 -0.82
C SER A 46 15.23 -12.44 -1.88
N ALA A 47 14.49 -11.57 -2.60
CA ALA A 47 15.02 -10.67 -3.62
C ALA A 47 14.73 -9.19 -3.26
N LEU A 48 14.70 -8.84 -1.97
CA LEU A 48 14.21 -7.57 -1.45
C LEU A 48 14.79 -6.34 -2.17
N ALA A 49 16.09 -6.31 -2.40
CA ALA A 49 16.73 -5.16 -3.06
C ALA A 49 16.19 -4.93 -4.48
N GLN A 50 16.01 -6.01 -5.25
CA GLN A 50 15.44 -5.94 -6.59
C GLN A 50 13.96 -5.52 -6.57
N GLU A 51 13.17 -6.07 -5.63
CA GLU A 51 11.76 -5.74 -5.47
C GLU A 51 11.58 -4.28 -5.07
N LEU A 52 12.40 -3.75 -4.16
CA LEU A 52 12.36 -2.34 -3.77
C LEU A 52 12.68 -1.40 -4.94
N GLU A 53 13.62 -1.77 -5.81
CA GLU A 53 13.91 -0.98 -7.01
C GLU A 53 12.73 -0.98 -8.00
N ILE A 54 12.05 -2.12 -8.16
CA ILE A 54 10.81 -2.22 -8.94
C ILE A 54 9.74 -1.29 -8.36
N LEU A 55 9.49 -1.35 -7.05
CA LEU A 55 8.50 -0.51 -6.37
C LEU A 55 8.83 0.98 -6.51
N ARG A 56 10.11 1.35 -6.30
CA ARG A 56 10.58 2.74 -6.47
C ARG A 56 10.34 3.24 -7.89
N GLY A 57 10.70 2.42 -8.88
CA GLY A 57 10.52 2.76 -10.30
C GLY A 57 9.06 2.98 -10.67
N ILE A 58 8.13 2.15 -10.16
CA ILE A 58 6.70 2.33 -10.38
C ILE A 58 6.20 3.57 -9.62
N PHE A 59 6.62 3.76 -8.37
CA PHE A 59 6.19 4.89 -7.54
C PHE A 59 6.60 6.23 -8.14
N ASN A 60 7.87 6.40 -8.45
CA ASN A 60 8.38 7.64 -9.03
C ASN A 60 7.71 7.98 -10.38
N ASP A 61 7.44 6.97 -11.22
CA ASP A 61 6.73 7.15 -12.47
C ASP A 61 5.25 7.53 -12.23
N ALA A 62 4.56 6.78 -11.38
CA ALA A 62 3.14 6.94 -11.11
C ALA A 62 2.78 8.31 -10.52
N TRP A 63 3.66 8.86 -9.67
CA TRP A 63 3.43 10.09 -8.90
C TRP A 63 4.12 11.32 -9.48
N SER A 64 4.84 11.18 -10.59
CA SER A 64 5.69 12.22 -11.20
C SER A 64 4.97 13.54 -11.50
N GLU A 65 3.64 13.53 -11.69
CA GLU A 65 2.83 14.72 -11.96
C GLU A 65 2.00 15.18 -10.75
N ASN A 66 2.16 14.54 -9.59
CA ASN A 66 1.43 14.94 -8.39
C ASN A 66 2.03 16.23 -7.81
N TRP A 67 1.15 17.07 -7.29
CA TRP A 67 1.54 18.32 -6.66
C TRP A 67 2.50 18.09 -5.47
N GLY A 68 3.64 18.77 -5.49
CA GLY A 68 4.65 18.67 -4.43
C GLY A 68 5.42 17.36 -4.42
N PHE A 69 5.27 16.49 -5.43
CA PHE A 69 6.00 15.22 -5.46
C PHE A 69 7.49 15.42 -5.69
N VAL A 70 8.30 14.78 -4.86
CA VAL A 70 9.76 14.67 -5.03
C VAL A 70 10.10 13.19 -5.20
N PRO A 71 10.80 12.81 -6.28
CA PRO A 71 11.16 11.42 -6.52
C PRO A 71 12.09 10.89 -5.42
N PHE A 72 11.86 9.67 -4.98
CA PHE A 72 12.77 8.97 -4.08
C PHE A 72 14.04 8.56 -4.81
N THR A 73 15.19 8.82 -4.18
CA THR A 73 16.46 8.22 -4.57
C THR A 73 16.48 6.72 -4.27
N ALA A 74 17.40 5.98 -4.88
CA ALA A 74 17.56 4.55 -4.63
C ALA A 74 17.88 4.26 -3.15
N ASP A 75 18.77 5.04 -2.56
CA ASP A 75 19.21 4.86 -1.17
C ASP A 75 18.11 5.16 -0.16
N GLU A 76 17.33 6.24 -0.36
CA GLU A 76 16.22 6.59 0.52
C GLU A 76 15.15 5.50 0.50
N PHE A 77 14.74 5.05 -0.70
CA PHE A 77 13.71 4.03 -0.83
C PHE A 77 14.18 2.67 -0.30
N ALA A 78 15.45 2.31 -0.53
CA ALA A 78 16.03 1.08 -0.02
C ALA A 78 16.09 1.06 1.53
N ARG A 79 16.48 2.16 2.18
CA ARG A 79 16.48 2.28 3.64
C ARG A 79 15.08 2.15 4.20
N MET A 80 14.14 2.95 3.70
CA MET A 80 12.74 2.91 4.13
C MET A 80 12.15 1.51 3.94
N GLY A 81 12.36 0.89 2.78
CA GLY A 81 11.84 -0.44 2.48
C GLY A 81 12.45 -1.52 3.37
N LYS A 82 13.75 -1.43 3.68
CA LYS A 82 14.41 -2.37 4.61
C LYS A 82 13.83 -2.27 6.02
N ASP A 83 13.63 -1.06 6.52
CA ASP A 83 13.06 -0.82 7.87
C ASP A 83 11.61 -1.35 7.93
N LEU A 84 10.79 -1.05 6.93
CA LEU A 84 9.41 -1.51 6.85
C LEU A 84 9.31 -3.04 6.64
N SER A 85 10.28 -3.67 5.96
CA SER A 85 10.25 -5.10 5.66
C SER A 85 10.20 -6.00 6.90
N MET A 86 10.68 -5.49 8.06
CA MET A 86 10.61 -6.19 9.34
C MET A 86 9.18 -6.21 9.92
N LEU A 87 8.36 -5.22 9.58
CA LEU A 87 6.99 -5.06 10.08
C LEU A 87 5.96 -5.69 9.14
N VAL A 88 6.31 -5.87 7.87
CA VAL A 88 5.39 -6.26 6.79
C VAL A 88 5.57 -7.73 6.42
N ARG A 89 4.46 -8.45 6.26
CA ARG A 89 4.44 -9.78 5.64
C ARG A 89 4.53 -9.64 4.11
N GLU A 90 5.06 -10.64 3.42
CA GLU A 90 5.18 -10.60 1.94
C GLU A 90 3.85 -10.30 1.25
N GLY A 91 2.77 -10.94 1.69
CA GLY A 91 1.42 -10.73 1.15
C GLY A 91 0.84 -9.32 1.34
N MET A 92 1.41 -8.50 2.23
CA MET A 92 0.99 -7.10 2.42
C MET A 92 1.56 -6.14 1.37
N VAL A 93 2.48 -6.60 0.52
CA VAL A 93 2.97 -5.86 -0.63
C VAL A 93 2.64 -6.66 -1.87
N GLN A 94 1.77 -6.11 -2.71
CA GLN A 94 1.31 -6.76 -3.93
C GLN A 94 1.86 -6.03 -5.15
N ILE A 95 2.31 -6.79 -6.13
CA ILE A 95 2.84 -6.27 -7.40
C ILE A 95 2.03 -6.89 -8.53
N ALA A 96 1.48 -6.05 -9.41
CA ALA A 96 0.83 -6.50 -10.63
C ALA A 96 1.79 -6.38 -11.81
N GLU A 97 1.87 -7.47 -12.57
CA GLU A 97 2.61 -7.59 -13.81
C GLU A 97 1.62 -7.66 -14.97
N LEU A 98 1.87 -6.90 -16.02
CA LEU A 98 1.15 -6.99 -17.29
C LEU A 98 2.12 -7.53 -18.34
N ASP A 99 1.80 -8.69 -18.93
CA ASP A 99 2.65 -9.41 -19.88
C ASP A 99 4.09 -9.64 -19.34
N GLY A 100 4.21 -9.85 -18.02
CA GLY A 100 5.50 -10.06 -17.34
C GLY A 100 6.23 -8.78 -16.89
N GLU A 101 5.77 -7.58 -17.26
CA GLU A 101 6.34 -6.30 -16.82
C GLU A 101 5.65 -5.82 -15.54
N PRO A 102 6.37 -5.50 -14.44
CA PRO A 102 5.79 -4.89 -13.25
C PRO A 102 5.27 -3.48 -13.52
N VAL A 103 3.96 -3.28 -13.33
CA VAL A 103 3.27 -2.04 -13.74
C VAL A 103 2.44 -1.38 -12.66
N ALA A 104 2.11 -2.11 -11.59
CA ALA A 104 1.38 -1.55 -10.46
C ALA A 104 1.79 -2.22 -9.15
N PHE A 105 1.57 -1.55 -8.04
CA PHE A 105 1.82 -2.11 -6.71
C PHE A 105 0.91 -1.49 -5.66
N LEU A 106 0.81 -2.19 -4.53
CA LEU A 106 0.14 -1.76 -3.31
C LEU A 106 1.00 -2.17 -2.11
N VAL A 107 1.14 -1.27 -1.15
CA VAL A 107 1.70 -1.56 0.19
C VAL A 107 0.62 -1.37 1.22
N VAL A 108 0.37 -2.39 2.03
CA VAL A 108 -0.56 -2.34 3.16
C VAL A 108 0.24 -2.48 4.45
N LEU A 109 0.06 -1.57 5.39
CA LEU A 109 0.74 -1.58 6.68
C LEU A 109 -0.27 -1.69 7.83
N PRO A 110 0.09 -2.40 8.94
CA PRO A 110 -0.70 -2.35 10.16
C PRO A 110 -0.76 -0.90 10.68
N ASN A 111 -1.91 -0.47 11.18
CA ASN A 111 -2.03 0.86 11.77
C ASN A 111 -1.27 0.89 13.10
N LEU A 112 -0.05 1.40 13.07
CA LEU A 112 0.82 1.49 14.25
C LEU A 112 0.20 2.36 15.35
N ASN A 113 -0.62 3.36 15.01
CA ASN A 113 -1.28 4.20 16.02
C ASN A 113 -2.23 3.39 16.90
N GLU A 114 -2.94 2.41 16.34
CA GLU A 114 -3.76 1.47 17.12
C GLU A 114 -2.90 0.63 18.07
N VAL A 115 -1.71 0.26 17.60
CA VAL A 115 -0.82 -0.66 18.32
C VAL A 115 -0.08 0.03 19.48
N ILE A 116 0.29 1.33 19.32
CA ILE A 116 1.10 2.09 20.27
C ILE A 116 0.30 3.05 21.15
N GLY A 117 -0.99 3.26 20.88
CA GLY A 117 -1.81 4.33 21.49
C GLY A 117 -1.80 4.38 23.00
N ASP A 118 -1.68 3.25 23.68
CA ASP A 118 -1.63 3.14 25.14
C ASP A 118 -0.22 3.04 25.74
N LEU A 119 0.82 3.11 24.89
CA LEU A 119 2.21 3.05 25.37
C LEU A 119 2.73 4.42 25.87
N ASN A 120 1.98 5.51 25.62
CA ASN A 120 2.33 6.87 26.03
C ASN A 120 3.80 7.26 25.73
N GLY A 121 4.32 6.80 24.58
CA GLY A 121 5.70 7.02 24.14
C GLY A 121 6.76 6.21 24.91
N ARG A 122 6.37 5.27 25.80
CA ARG A 122 7.31 4.49 26.62
C ARG A 122 7.42 3.06 26.10
N LEU A 123 8.58 2.71 25.55
CA LEU A 123 8.88 1.35 25.10
C LEU A 123 9.56 0.50 26.17
N LEU A 124 10.17 1.11 27.18
CA LEU A 124 10.84 0.42 28.29
C LEU A 124 10.01 0.52 29.57
N PRO A 125 10.02 -0.52 30.44
CA PRO A 125 10.76 -1.79 30.29
C PRO A 125 10.04 -2.83 29.40
N PHE A 126 8.70 -2.81 29.27
CA PHE A 126 7.94 -3.90 28.60
C PHE A 126 7.12 -3.44 27.38
N GLY A 127 7.13 -2.16 27.02
CA GLY A 127 6.36 -1.63 25.90
C GLY A 127 6.75 -2.24 24.55
N TRP A 128 8.04 -2.53 24.34
CA TRP A 128 8.54 -3.22 23.15
C TRP A 128 8.01 -4.65 23.01
N ALA A 129 7.91 -5.40 24.11
CA ALA A 129 7.38 -6.76 24.10
C ALA A 129 5.87 -6.75 23.79
N LYS A 130 5.11 -5.79 24.34
CA LYS A 130 3.71 -5.55 24.05
C LYS A 130 3.48 -5.17 22.59
N LEU A 131 4.35 -4.33 22.04
CA LEU A 131 4.34 -3.95 20.63
C LEU A 131 4.53 -5.16 19.72
N LEU A 132 5.57 -5.96 19.94
CA LEU A 132 5.85 -7.15 19.15
C LEU A 132 4.72 -8.18 19.25
N TRP A 133 4.17 -8.38 20.45
CA TRP A 133 3.05 -9.30 20.63
C TRP A 133 1.81 -8.85 19.83
N ARG A 134 1.50 -7.55 19.86
CA ARG A 134 0.38 -6.99 19.08
C ARG A 134 0.58 -7.10 17.58
N LEU A 135 1.79 -6.88 17.07
CA LEU A 135 2.07 -6.98 15.64
C LEU A 135 2.11 -8.43 15.13
N LYS A 136 2.46 -9.40 16.00
CA LYS A 136 2.62 -10.79 15.57
C LYS A 136 1.44 -11.69 15.95
N VAL A 137 0.82 -11.45 17.09
CA VAL A 137 -0.21 -12.33 17.67
C VAL A 137 -1.59 -11.69 17.65
N LYS A 138 -1.74 -10.47 18.17
CA LYS A 138 -3.00 -9.75 18.19
C LYS A 138 -2.99 -8.65 17.13
N PHE A 139 -3.11 -9.04 15.88
CA PHE A 139 -3.03 -8.14 14.75
C PHE A 139 -4.03 -6.96 14.88
N PRO A 140 -3.66 -5.72 14.51
CA PRO A 140 -4.55 -4.57 14.60
C PRO A 140 -5.76 -4.74 13.67
N ARG A 141 -6.89 -4.14 14.06
CA ARG A 141 -8.12 -4.20 13.28
C ARG A 141 -8.14 -3.21 12.12
N THR A 142 -7.24 -2.23 12.16
CA THR A 142 -7.13 -1.21 11.14
C THR A 142 -5.78 -1.30 10.43
N MET A 143 -5.81 -1.03 9.14
CA MET A 143 -4.63 -1.01 8.26
C MET A 143 -4.54 0.33 7.54
N ARG A 144 -3.38 0.63 6.98
CA ARG A 144 -3.15 1.80 6.12
C ARG A 144 -2.52 1.38 4.81
N VAL A 145 -2.91 2.05 3.74
CA VAL A 145 -2.28 1.96 2.42
C VAL A 145 -1.50 3.26 2.20
N PRO A 146 -0.24 3.32 2.63
CA PRO A 146 0.57 4.53 2.46
C PRO A 146 1.11 4.70 1.03
N LEU A 147 1.27 3.61 0.31
CA LEU A 147 1.87 3.61 -1.03
C LEU A 147 1.06 2.72 -1.97
N MET A 148 0.62 3.30 -3.07
CA MET A 148 0.04 2.61 -4.20
C MET A 148 0.43 3.34 -5.49
N GLY A 149 0.63 2.61 -6.56
CA GLY A 149 0.94 3.21 -7.85
C GLY A 149 0.61 2.29 -9.02
N VAL A 150 0.18 2.91 -10.10
CA VAL A 150 0.06 2.30 -11.43
C VAL A 150 0.92 3.12 -12.38
N ARG A 151 1.75 2.50 -13.22
CA ARG A 151 2.61 3.20 -14.17
C ARG A 151 1.81 4.22 -14.98
N LYS A 152 2.35 5.44 -15.12
CA LYS A 152 1.70 6.59 -15.74
C LYS A 152 1.12 6.28 -17.13
N LYS A 153 1.86 5.52 -17.95
CA LYS A 153 1.41 5.10 -19.30
C LYS A 153 0.10 4.33 -19.29
N LEU A 154 -0.29 3.71 -18.15
CA LEU A 154 -1.50 2.89 -18.02
C LEU A 154 -2.64 3.59 -17.26
N GLN A 155 -2.37 4.64 -16.48
CA GLN A 155 -3.37 5.30 -15.63
C GLN A 155 -4.61 5.78 -16.40
N ARG A 156 -4.42 6.31 -17.61
CA ARG A 156 -5.50 6.85 -18.47
C ARG A 156 -6.09 5.80 -19.43
N THR A 157 -5.71 4.53 -19.26
CA THR A 157 -6.24 3.42 -20.07
C THR A 157 -7.31 2.65 -19.30
N ARG A 158 -8.06 1.79 -19.98
CA ARG A 158 -9.04 0.88 -19.34
C ARG A 158 -8.39 -0.14 -18.41
N ILE A 159 -7.10 -0.43 -18.61
CA ILE A 159 -6.33 -1.38 -17.79
C ILE A 159 -5.87 -0.74 -16.47
N GLY A 160 -5.66 0.56 -16.42
CA GLY A 160 -5.19 1.24 -15.21
C GLY A 160 -6.08 1.00 -13.98
N PRO A 161 -7.38 1.32 -14.03
CA PRO A 161 -8.30 1.00 -12.92
C PRO A 161 -8.38 -0.49 -12.59
N LEU A 162 -8.25 -1.38 -13.59
CA LEU A 162 -8.22 -2.81 -13.36
C LEU A 162 -6.97 -3.23 -12.57
N LEU A 163 -5.80 -2.72 -12.91
CA LEU A 163 -4.55 -3.00 -12.19
C LEU A 163 -4.64 -2.52 -10.74
N ALA A 164 -5.13 -1.29 -10.53
CA ALA A 164 -5.36 -0.74 -9.18
C ALA A 164 -6.32 -1.64 -8.39
N PHE A 165 -7.43 -2.03 -9.00
CA PHE A 165 -8.40 -2.93 -8.36
C PHE A 165 -7.77 -4.28 -7.99
N LEU A 166 -7.01 -4.90 -8.89
CA LEU A 166 -6.43 -6.23 -8.67
C LEU A 166 -5.38 -6.24 -7.55
N VAL A 167 -4.55 -5.21 -7.42
CA VAL A 167 -3.59 -5.13 -6.30
C VAL A 167 -4.32 -4.87 -4.97
N ILE A 168 -5.40 -4.08 -4.97
CA ILE A 168 -6.26 -3.87 -3.80
C ILE A 168 -6.96 -5.17 -3.42
N ASP A 169 -7.52 -5.89 -4.40
CA ASP A 169 -8.21 -7.16 -4.19
C ASP A 169 -7.27 -8.22 -3.60
N ALA A 170 -6.06 -8.34 -4.15
CA ALA A 170 -5.04 -9.24 -3.60
C ALA A 170 -4.62 -8.84 -2.18
N GLY A 171 -4.39 -7.55 -1.92
CA GLY A 171 -4.04 -7.06 -0.58
C GLY A 171 -5.14 -7.30 0.45
N ARG A 172 -6.43 -7.07 0.10
CA ARG A 172 -7.55 -7.32 1.03
C ARG A 172 -7.71 -8.80 1.36
N GLN A 173 -7.46 -9.70 0.41
CA GLN A 173 -7.52 -11.15 0.65
C GLN A 173 -6.47 -11.61 1.67
N GLU A 174 -5.33 -10.95 1.73
CA GLU A 174 -4.29 -11.21 2.74
C GLU A 174 -4.66 -10.70 4.14
N VAL A 175 -5.43 -9.61 4.24
CA VAL A 175 -5.73 -8.97 5.52
C VAL A 175 -7.05 -9.39 6.13
N ILE A 176 -8.04 -9.84 5.36
CA ILE A 176 -9.32 -10.35 5.84
C ILE A 176 -9.14 -11.49 6.87
N PRO A 177 -8.32 -12.54 6.61
CA PRO A 177 -8.11 -13.61 7.57
C PRO A 177 -7.45 -13.17 8.88
N LEU A 178 -6.82 -11.99 8.89
CA LEU A 178 -6.21 -11.39 10.08
C LEU A 178 -7.20 -10.64 10.96
N GLY A 179 -8.48 -10.55 10.56
CA GLY A 179 -9.53 -9.87 11.28
C GLY A 179 -9.54 -8.34 11.09
N VAL A 180 -8.94 -7.86 10.01
CA VAL A 180 -8.94 -6.43 9.65
C VAL A 180 -10.36 -5.99 9.26
N GLN A 181 -10.82 -4.88 9.82
CA GLN A 181 -12.16 -4.33 9.64
C GLN A 181 -12.17 -3.07 8.78
N ASP A 182 -11.12 -2.26 8.89
CA ASP A 182 -11.01 -0.98 8.18
C ASP A 182 -9.62 -0.78 7.59
N VAL A 183 -9.57 -0.14 6.42
CA VAL A 183 -8.34 0.23 5.72
C VAL A 183 -8.41 1.70 5.36
N GLU A 184 -7.43 2.48 5.81
CA GLU A 184 -7.26 3.88 5.44
C GLU A 184 -6.33 3.99 4.24
N MET A 185 -6.76 4.72 3.21
CA MET A 185 -5.94 5.11 2.07
C MET A 185 -5.70 6.61 2.15
N SER A 186 -4.47 7.00 2.41
CA SER A 186 -4.07 8.40 2.62
C SER A 186 -2.76 8.73 1.90
#